data_235dac2502d284be48b547b09a63bbdd
#
_entry.id   235dac2502d284be48b547b09a63bbdd
#
_cell.length_a   1.000
_cell.length_b   1.000
_cell.length_c   1.000
_cell.angle_alpha   90.00
_cell.angle_beta   90.00
_cell.angle_gamma   90.00
#
_symmetry.space_group_name_H-M   'P 1'
#
loop_
_entity.id
_entity.type
_entity.pdbx_description
1 polymer ?
#
loop_
_entity_poly.entity_id
_entity_poly.type
_entity_poly.pdbx_seq_one_letter_code
_entity_poly.pdbx_strand_id
1 'polypeptide(L)'
;GKPVYYITERCVFRRVRRGLALIEVAPGIDVERDILPYMAFEPIIGEYGEMDARIFNTNPMGLEAELLNLSLPERVIYDPERNILFLNFEGMHVRGADDVKAIWDICELRCRAAGKRVGVIINYDRFRINQDMYDAYAEMDRYFLANYFSQITRYATSAFLRSKLGEAFSARSIAPHIFERREEAQAFLAGRNGDAGRRA
;
A
#
# COMPACT_ATOMS: atom_id res chain seq x y z
N GLY A 1 2.11 3.15 -22.62
CA GLY A 1 2.92 4.34 -22.28
C GLY A 1 2.58 4.83 -20.88
N LYS A 2 3.48 5.57 -20.26
CA LYS A 2 3.21 6.17 -18.94
C LYS A 2 2.22 7.34 -19.08
N PRO A 3 1.29 7.55 -18.13
CA PRO A 3 0.43 8.73 -18.14
C PRO A 3 1.29 9.99 -17.91
N VAL A 4 0.93 11.08 -18.60
CA VAL A 4 1.58 12.39 -18.46
C VAL A 4 0.52 13.41 -18.07
N TYR A 5 0.80 14.15 -16.99
CA TYR A 5 -0.06 15.20 -16.47
C TYR A 5 0.65 16.54 -16.51
N TYR A 6 -0.11 17.58 -16.78
CA TYR A 6 0.31 18.98 -16.68
C TYR A 6 -0.53 19.63 -15.59
N ILE A 7 0.12 19.96 -14.49
CA ILE A 7 -0.53 20.50 -13.30
C ILE A 7 -0.17 21.96 -13.15
N THR A 8 -1.17 22.80 -13.08
CA THR A 8 -1.05 24.24 -12.83
C THR A 8 -1.80 24.61 -11.55
N GLU A 9 -1.72 25.84 -11.11
CA GLU A 9 -2.49 26.36 -9.99
C GLU A 9 -4.01 26.50 -10.28
N ARG A 10 -4.42 26.40 -11.55
CA ARG A 10 -5.81 26.58 -11.96
C ARG A 10 -6.47 25.30 -12.43
N CYS A 11 -5.71 24.39 -13.04
CA CYS A 11 -6.25 23.18 -13.63
C CYS A 11 -5.22 22.09 -13.84
N VAL A 12 -5.70 20.88 -14.07
CA VAL A 12 -4.89 19.72 -14.44
C VAL A 12 -5.30 19.21 -15.81
N PHE A 13 -4.32 19.01 -16.68
CA PHE A 13 -4.51 18.35 -17.97
C PHE A 13 -3.83 16.98 -17.96
N ARG A 14 -4.45 16.03 -18.64
CA ARG A 14 -3.85 14.74 -18.96
C ARG A 14 -3.59 14.64 -20.44
N ARG A 15 -2.37 14.22 -20.81
CA ARG A 15 -2.05 13.94 -22.22
C ARG A 15 -2.82 12.72 -22.70
N VAL A 16 -3.56 12.89 -23.78
CA VAL A 16 -4.27 11.83 -24.50
C VAL A 16 -3.80 11.79 -25.96
N ARG A 17 -4.20 10.78 -26.73
CA ARG A 17 -3.73 10.60 -28.10
C ARG A 17 -4.00 11.81 -29.02
N ARG A 18 -5.06 12.57 -28.73
CA ARG A 18 -5.52 13.70 -29.58
C ARG A 18 -5.13 15.07 -29.00
N GLY A 19 -4.38 15.18 -27.92
CA GLY A 19 -4.04 16.45 -27.31
C GLY A 19 -4.01 16.39 -25.79
N LEU A 20 -4.39 17.49 -25.14
CA LEU A 20 -4.54 17.61 -23.70
C LEU A 20 -6.02 17.61 -23.29
N ALA A 21 -6.41 16.71 -22.43
CA ALA A 21 -7.75 16.67 -21.85
C ALA A 21 -7.75 17.34 -20.46
N LEU A 22 -8.66 18.28 -20.26
CA LEU A 22 -8.92 18.88 -18.95
C LEU A 22 -9.54 17.80 -18.04
N ILE A 23 -8.97 17.61 -16.85
CA ILE A 23 -9.44 16.57 -15.91
C ILE A 23 -9.80 17.11 -14.54
N GLU A 24 -9.20 18.24 -14.13
CA GLU A 24 -9.52 18.89 -12.86
C GLU A 24 -9.41 20.41 -12.98
N VAL A 25 -10.21 21.13 -12.22
CA VAL A 25 -10.23 22.61 -12.16
C VAL A 25 -10.20 23.04 -10.69
N ALA A 26 -9.44 24.08 -10.38
CA ALA A 26 -9.36 24.63 -9.03
C ALA A 26 -10.69 25.24 -8.57
N PRO A 27 -11.04 25.15 -7.26
CA PRO A 27 -12.24 25.76 -6.73
C PRO A 27 -12.35 27.25 -7.10
N GLY A 28 -13.53 27.65 -7.59
CA GLY A 28 -13.82 29.03 -7.96
C GLY A 28 -13.25 29.51 -9.30
N ILE A 29 -12.55 28.66 -10.04
CA ILE A 29 -12.05 28.94 -11.40
C ILE A 29 -13.11 28.59 -12.43
N ASP A 30 -13.41 29.52 -13.33
CA ASP A 30 -14.28 29.34 -14.47
C ASP A 30 -13.45 29.01 -15.72
N VAL A 31 -13.77 27.90 -16.39
CA VAL A 31 -12.97 27.40 -17.51
C VAL A 31 -12.93 28.37 -18.67
N GLU A 32 -14.09 28.94 -19.03
CA GLU A 32 -14.24 29.83 -20.19
C GLU A 32 -13.59 31.20 -19.95
N ARG A 33 -13.64 31.69 -18.71
CA ARG A 33 -13.09 33.00 -18.34
C ARG A 33 -11.63 32.95 -17.92
N ASP A 34 -11.26 31.93 -17.15
CA ASP A 34 -9.99 31.93 -16.39
C ASP A 34 -8.94 30.96 -16.96
N ILE A 35 -9.32 30.08 -17.89
CA ILE A 35 -8.40 29.10 -18.49
C ILE A 35 -8.28 29.32 -19.99
N LEU A 36 -9.37 29.17 -20.75
CA LEU A 36 -9.32 29.14 -22.23
C LEU A 36 -8.69 30.38 -22.86
N PRO A 37 -8.94 31.63 -22.40
CA PRO A 37 -8.36 32.84 -23.01
C PRO A 37 -6.82 32.90 -22.91
N TYR A 38 -6.24 32.15 -21.99
CA TYR A 38 -4.80 32.13 -21.75
C TYR A 38 -4.09 30.96 -22.44
N MET A 39 -4.83 30.12 -23.18
CA MET A 39 -4.27 28.96 -23.87
C MET A 39 -4.00 29.29 -25.34
N ALA A 40 -2.84 28.84 -25.84
CA ALA A 40 -2.49 28.96 -27.25
C ALA A 40 -3.09 27.84 -28.14
N PHE A 41 -3.86 26.92 -27.55
CA PHE A 41 -4.49 25.78 -28.24
C PHE A 41 -5.81 25.42 -27.52
N GLU A 42 -6.72 24.74 -28.22
CA GLU A 42 -7.96 24.23 -27.62
C GLU A 42 -7.70 22.90 -26.91
N PRO A 43 -7.93 22.81 -25.59
CA PRO A 43 -7.92 21.55 -24.89
C PRO A 43 -9.18 20.76 -25.17
N ILE A 44 -9.12 19.44 -24.92
CA ILE A 44 -10.30 18.58 -24.95
C ILE A 44 -11.03 18.76 -23.61
N ILE A 45 -12.25 19.30 -23.66
CA ILE A 45 -13.09 19.51 -22.48
C ILE A 45 -14.17 18.42 -22.49
N GLY A 46 -14.18 17.60 -21.47
CA GLY A 46 -15.20 16.59 -21.18
C GLY A 46 -15.73 16.78 -19.76
N GLU A 47 -16.09 15.71 -19.08
CA GLU A 47 -16.30 15.73 -17.63
C GLU A 47 -14.97 15.95 -16.93
N TYR A 48 -14.92 16.90 -16.02
CA TYR A 48 -13.75 17.19 -15.18
C TYR A 48 -14.17 17.32 -13.72
N GLY A 49 -13.23 16.99 -12.81
CA GLY A 49 -13.42 17.11 -11.37
C GLY A 49 -13.00 18.47 -10.83
N GLU A 50 -13.30 18.72 -9.56
CA GLU A 50 -12.73 19.83 -8.83
C GLU A 50 -11.44 19.39 -8.14
N MET A 51 -10.38 20.21 -8.16
CA MET A 51 -9.16 19.98 -7.43
C MET A 51 -9.44 20.01 -5.92
N ASP A 52 -8.69 19.22 -5.15
CA ASP A 52 -8.81 19.20 -3.70
C ASP A 52 -8.60 20.62 -3.13
N ALA A 53 -9.65 21.19 -2.52
CA ALA A 53 -9.63 22.53 -1.97
C ALA A 53 -8.52 22.76 -0.92
N ARG A 54 -8.02 21.69 -0.30
CA ARG A 54 -6.93 21.74 0.68
C ARG A 54 -5.61 22.19 0.07
N ILE A 55 -5.40 21.99 -1.26
CA ILE A 55 -4.22 22.47 -1.99
C ILE A 55 -4.05 23.99 -1.86
N PHE A 56 -5.16 24.72 -1.73
CA PHE A 56 -5.22 26.18 -1.71
C PHE A 56 -5.25 26.78 -0.31
N ASN A 57 -5.22 25.93 0.72
CA ASN A 57 -5.19 26.37 2.11
C ASN A 57 -3.75 26.61 2.60
N THR A 58 -3.58 27.54 3.53
CA THR A 58 -2.29 27.82 4.18
C THR A 58 -1.89 26.74 5.19
N ASN A 59 -2.84 25.92 5.63
CA ASN A 59 -2.58 24.81 6.55
C ASN A 59 -2.11 23.56 5.79
N PRO A 60 -1.30 22.69 6.40
CA PRO A 60 -0.96 21.39 5.83
C PRO A 60 -2.22 20.60 5.45
N MET A 61 -2.22 19.95 4.31
CA MET A 61 -3.37 19.20 3.76
C MET A 61 -3.85 18.04 4.65
N GLY A 62 -3.02 17.58 5.59
CA GLY A 62 -3.36 16.45 6.47
C GLY A 62 -3.50 15.10 5.73
N LEU A 63 -2.98 14.99 4.50
CA LEU A 63 -3.08 13.78 3.67
C LEU A 63 -2.57 12.53 4.34
N GLU A 64 -1.59 12.67 5.25
CA GLU A 64 -1.06 11.53 5.99
C GLU A 64 -2.16 10.80 6.78
N ALA A 65 -3.02 11.55 7.47
CA ALA A 65 -4.13 10.96 8.23
C ALA A 65 -5.15 10.27 7.32
N GLU A 66 -5.40 10.81 6.15
CA GLU A 66 -6.36 10.28 5.18
C GLU A 66 -5.81 9.05 4.43
N LEU A 67 -4.58 9.13 3.94
CA LEU A 67 -3.92 8.03 3.25
C LEU A 67 -3.62 6.84 4.18
N LEU A 68 -3.47 7.09 5.48
CA LEU A 68 -3.25 6.06 6.49
C LEU A 68 -4.54 5.61 7.18
N ASN A 69 -5.67 6.27 6.92
CA ASN A 69 -6.97 5.91 7.49
C ASN A 69 -7.69 4.80 6.71
N LEU A 70 -6.91 3.98 5.98
CA LEU A 70 -7.44 2.77 5.36
C LEU A 70 -7.99 1.85 6.45
N SER A 71 -9.22 1.42 6.29
CA SER A 71 -9.78 0.37 7.12
C SER A 71 -8.95 -0.91 6.98
N LEU A 72 -8.95 -1.75 8.00
CA LEU A 72 -8.17 -3.00 7.97
C LEU A 72 -8.46 -3.89 6.76
N PRO A 73 -9.72 -4.05 6.28
CA PRO A 73 -10.02 -4.78 5.05
C PRO A 73 -9.38 -4.20 3.79
N GLU A 74 -9.19 -2.88 3.71
CA GLU A 74 -8.54 -2.21 2.58
C GLU A 74 -7.02 -2.35 2.59
N ARG A 75 -6.45 -2.68 3.75
CA ARG A 75 -5.02 -2.94 3.94
C ARG A 75 -4.59 -4.35 3.54
N VAL A 76 -5.53 -5.26 3.35
CA VAL A 76 -5.29 -6.68 3.05
C VAL A 76 -5.80 -7.00 1.65
N ILE A 77 -4.91 -6.98 0.67
CA ILE A 77 -5.22 -7.10 -0.77
C ILE A 77 -4.62 -8.40 -1.31
N TYR A 78 -5.45 -9.22 -1.96
CA TYR A 78 -5.01 -10.42 -2.66
C TYR A 78 -4.88 -10.17 -4.15
N ASP A 79 -3.70 -10.49 -4.70
CA ASP A 79 -3.41 -10.51 -6.14
C ASP A 79 -3.50 -11.98 -6.64
N PRO A 80 -4.57 -12.36 -7.35
CA PRO A 80 -4.75 -13.72 -7.81
C PRO A 80 -3.79 -14.11 -8.94
N GLU A 81 -3.31 -13.16 -9.76
CA GLU A 81 -2.40 -13.41 -10.88
C GLU A 81 -1.02 -13.85 -10.37
N ARG A 82 -0.54 -13.18 -9.31
CA ARG A 82 0.76 -13.49 -8.69
C ARG A 82 0.66 -14.45 -7.53
N ASN A 83 -0.55 -14.74 -7.06
CA ASN A 83 -0.82 -15.49 -5.85
C ASN A 83 -0.15 -14.87 -4.60
N ILE A 84 -0.25 -13.57 -4.47
CA ILE A 84 0.38 -12.79 -3.39
C ILE A 84 -0.72 -12.08 -2.58
N LEU A 85 -0.64 -12.23 -1.26
CA LEU A 85 -1.38 -11.42 -0.30
C LEU A 85 -0.50 -10.25 0.16
N PHE A 86 -0.92 -9.03 -0.12
CA PHE A 86 -0.24 -7.83 0.31
C PHE A 86 -0.90 -7.26 1.56
N LEU A 87 -0.11 -7.09 2.63
CA LEU A 87 -0.55 -6.53 3.90
C LEU A 87 0.10 -5.14 4.09
N ASN A 88 -0.71 -4.09 4.03
CA ASN A 88 -0.23 -2.73 4.24
C ASN A 88 -0.43 -2.31 5.70
N PHE A 89 0.56 -2.56 6.54
CA PHE A 89 0.54 -2.15 7.96
C PHE A 89 1.24 -0.82 8.20
N GLU A 90 1.48 -0.04 7.14
CA GLU A 90 2.07 1.28 7.27
C GLU A 90 1.30 2.16 8.25
N GLY A 91 2.04 2.71 9.23
CA GLY A 91 1.50 3.58 10.26
C GLY A 91 0.56 2.93 11.28
N MET A 92 0.29 1.63 11.16
CA MET A 92 -0.56 0.91 12.13
C MET A 92 0.12 0.81 13.49
N HIS A 93 -0.70 0.79 14.54
CA HIS A 93 -0.26 0.55 15.90
C HIS A 93 -1.07 -0.59 16.52
N VAL A 94 -0.45 -1.73 16.73
CA VAL A 94 -1.01 -2.87 17.47
C VAL A 94 -0.84 -2.61 18.96
N ARG A 95 -1.94 -2.30 19.63
CA ARG A 95 -1.98 -1.88 21.04
C ARG A 95 -2.42 -2.98 21.97
N GLY A 96 -3.26 -3.89 21.50
CA GLY A 96 -3.87 -4.93 22.32
C GLY A 96 -4.30 -6.16 21.51
N ALA A 97 -4.84 -7.14 22.22
CA ALA A 97 -5.27 -8.41 21.65
C ALA A 97 -6.37 -8.26 20.58
N ASP A 98 -7.24 -7.26 20.71
CA ASP A 98 -8.30 -7.00 19.73
C ASP A 98 -7.73 -6.57 18.37
N ASP A 99 -6.61 -5.82 18.35
CA ASP A 99 -5.93 -5.45 17.11
C ASP A 99 -5.33 -6.68 16.43
N VAL A 100 -4.68 -7.57 17.20
CA VAL A 100 -4.13 -8.83 16.69
C VAL A 100 -5.25 -9.71 16.14
N LYS A 101 -6.36 -9.81 16.88
CA LYS A 101 -7.53 -10.59 16.45
C LYS A 101 -8.14 -10.04 15.16
N ALA A 102 -8.27 -8.73 15.03
CA ALA A 102 -8.82 -8.11 13.83
C ALA A 102 -7.94 -8.39 12.59
N ILE A 103 -6.60 -8.32 12.75
CA ILE A 103 -5.65 -8.70 11.69
C ILE A 103 -5.81 -10.18 11.34
N TRP A 104 -5.92 -11.05 12.34
CA TRP A 104 -6.13 -12.48 12.15
C TRP A 104 -7.38 -12.76 11.31
N ASP A 105 -8.53 -12.23 11.75
CA ASP A 105 -9.82 -12.49 11.14
C ASP A 105 -9.84 -12.09 9.65
N ILE A 106 -9.31 -10.91 9.31
CA ILE A 106 -9.28 -10.46 7.91
C ILE A 106 -8.30 -11.26 7.05
N CYS A 107 -7.11 -11.59 7.59
CA CYS A 107 -6.14 -12.42 6.88
C CYS A 107 -6.71 -13.83 6.62
N GLU A 108 -7.35 -14.43 7.60
CA GLU A 108 -7.97 -15.75 7.44
C GLU A 108 -9.10 -15.73 6.41
N LEU A 109 -9.96 -14.71 6.44
CA LEU A 109 -11.00 -14.52 5.45
C LEU A 109 -10.43 -14.46 4.02
N ARG A 110 -9.37 -13.68 3.79
CA ARG A 110 -8.72 -13.55 2.48
C ARG A 110 -8.05 -14.84 2.03
N CYS A 111 -7.37 -15.53 2.95
CA CYS A 111 -6.72 -16.80 2.66
C CYS A 111 -7.71 -17.91 2.31
N ARG A 112 -8.81 -18.00 3.05
CA ARG A 112 -9.89 -18.95 2.73
C ARG A 112 -10.51 -18.68 1.37
N ALA A 113 -10.72 -17.41 1.03
CA ALA A 113 -11.24 -17.01 -0.28
C ALA A 113 -10.26 -17.34 -1.42
N ALA A 114 -8.94 -17.27 -1.18
CA ALA A 114 -7.93 -17.65 -2.16
C ALA A 114 -7.91 -19.18 -2.45
N GLY A 115 -8.34 -20.01 -1.51
CA GLY A 115 -8.46 -21.46 -1.66
C GLY A 115 -7.15 -22.22 -1.82
N LYS A 116 -6.00 -21.57 -1.66
CA LYS A 116 -4.64 -22.12 -1.81
C LYS A 116 -3.65 -21.37 -0.93
N ARG A 117 -2.47 -21.96 -0.70
CA ARG A 117 -1.40 -21.26 0.03
C ARG A 117 -0.88 -20.08 -0.79
N VAL A 118 -0.72 -18.94 -0.14
CA VAL A 118 -0.34 -17.67 -0.77
C VAL A 118 1.04 -17.20 -0.31
N GLY A 119 1.78 -16.53 -1.18
CA GLY A 119 2.94 -15.74 -0.78
C GLY A 119 2.49 -14.44 -0.12
N VAL A 120 3.24 -13.95 0.87
CA VAL A 120 2.86 -12.77 1.62
C VAL A 120 3.95 -11.72 1.60
N ILE A 121 3.55 -10.46 1.36
CA ILE A 121 4.41 -9.28 1.47
C ILE A 121 3.78 -8.32 2.47
N ILE A 122 4.53 -7.92 3.50
CA ILE A 122 4.04 -7.01 4.54
C ILE A 122 4.83 -5.69 4.50
N ASN A 123 4.11 -4.57 4.41
CA ASN A 123 4.65 -3.24 4.60
C ASN A 123 4.61 -2.87 6.09
N TYR A 124 5.79 -2.69 6.70
CA TYR A 124 5.93 -2.27 8.09
C TYR A 124 6.40 -0.81 8.25
N ASP A 125 6.34 0.02 7.21
CA ASP A 125 6.74 1.41 7.36
C ASP A 125 5.92 2.10 8.46
N ARG A 126 6.62 2.75 9.40
CA ARG A 126 6.01 3.41 10.59
C ARG A 126 5.11 2.50 11.44
N PHE A 127 5.19 1.19 11.28
CA PHE A 127 4.47 0.22 12.09
C PHE A 127 4.93 0.26 13.54
N ARG A 128 3.99 0.13 14.46
CA ARG A 128 4.23 0.04 15.90
C ARG A 128 3.46 -1.12 16.49
N ILE A 129 4.06 -1.76 17.47
CA ILE A 129 3.44 -2.85 18.23
C ILE A 129 3.89 -2.75 19.69
N ASN A 130 2.96 -2.86 20.61
CA ASN A 130 3.27 -2.90 22.04
C ASN A 130 4.02 -4.19 22.38
N GLN A 131 4.95 -4.10 23.31
CA GLN A 131 5.86 -5.20 23.65
C GLN A 131 5.12 -6.45 24.16
N ASP A 132 4.06 -6.26 24.90
CA ASP A 132 3.16 -7.31 25.40
C ASP A 132 2.37 -8.06 24.30
N MET A 133 2.31 -7.49 23.10
CA MET A 133 1.64 -8.11 21.94
C MET A 133 2.59 -8.92 21.04
N TYR A 134 3.90 -8.88 21.27
CA TYR A 134 4.84 -9.61 20.40
C TYR A 134 4.59 -11.11 20.37
N ASP A 135 4.23 -11.73 21.46
CA ASP A 135 4.00 -13.19 21.51
C ASP A 135 2.73 -13.58 20.79
N ALA A 136 1.63 -12.85 21.00
CA ALA A 136 0.37 -13.07 20.31
C ALA A 136 0.50 -12.85 18.78
N TYR A 137 1.25 -11.82 18.38
CA TYR A 137 1.53 -11.53 16.98
C TYR A 137 2.39 -12.63 16.33
N ALA A 138 3.40 -13.13 17.04
CA ALA A 138 4.23 -14.22 16.58
C ALA A 138 3.47 -15.56 16.49
N GLU A 139 2.53 -15.80 17.39
CA GLU A 139 1.63 -16.96 17.34
C GLU A 139 0.74 -16.90 16.10
N MET A 140 0.18 -15.73 15.79
CA MET A 140 -0.57 -15.49 14.57
C MET A 140 0.28 -15.80 13.32
N ASP A 141 1.50 -15.26 13.22
CA ASP A 141 2.42 -15.53 12.10
C ASP A 141 2.69 -17.04 11.94
N ARG A 142 2.95 -17.76 13.04
CA ARG A 142 3.17 -19.22 13.01
C ARG A 142 1.94 -19.98 12.53
N TYR A 143 0.76 -19.60 13.00
CA TYR A 143 -0.50 -20.20 12.56
C TYR A 143 -0.70 -20.04 11.05
N PHE A 144 -0.51 -18.84 10.53
CA PHE A 144 -0.67 -18.57 9.11
C PHE A 144 0.38 -19.28 8.26
N LEU A 145 1.64 -19.34 8.70
CA LEU A 145 2.69 -20.10 8.03
C LEU A 145 2.38 -21.60 7.98
N ALA A 146 1.81 -22.16 9.02
CA ALA A 146 1.44 -23.57 9.04
C ALA A 146 0.28 -23.88 8.08
N ASN A 147 -0.73 -22.98 8.00
CA ASN A 147 -2.01 -23.31 7.38
C ASN A 147 -2.24 -22.64 6.01
N TYR A 148 -1.78 -21.40 5.82
CA TYR A 148 -2.21 -20.58 4.69
C TYR A 148 -1.07 -19.95 3.88
N PHE A 149 0.04 -19.61 4.52
CA PHE A 149 1.13 -18.92 3.83
C PHE A 149 2.17 -19.92 3.31
N SER A 150 2.56 -19.75 2.06
CA SER A 150 3.71 -20.49 1.51
C SER A 150 5.02 -19.87 1.98
N GLN A 151 5.04 -18.54 2.11
CA GLN A 151 6.20 -17.77 2.53
C GLN A 151 5.77 -16.35 2.95
N ILE A 152 6.50 -15.76 3.90
CA ILE A 152 6.34 -14.35 4.30
C ILE A 152 7.62 -13.59 4.00
N THR A 153 7.47 -12.42 3.36
CA THR A 153 8.49 -11.39 3.25
C THR A 153 7.98 -10.08 3.81
N ARG A 154 8.88 -9.24 4.26
CA ARG A 154 8.55 -7.97 4.92
C ARG A 154 9.44 -6.88 4.37
N TYR A 155 8.99 -5.63 4.41
CA TYR A 155 9.87 -4.50 4.15
C TYR A 155 9.55 -3.33 5.08
N ALA A 156 10.58 -2.53 5.38
CA ALA A 156 10.48 -1.28 6.11
C ALA A 156 11.66 -0.38 5.71
N THR A 157 11.42 0.87 5.40
CA THR A 157 12.47 1.83 5.01
C THR A 157 13.38 2.19 6.19
N SER A 158 12.86 2.18 7.43
CA SER A 158 13.63 2.47 8.64
C SER A 158 14.56 1.32 9.03
N ALA A 159 15.88 1.55 9.00
CA ALA A 159 16.89 0.59 9.46
C ALA A 159 16.70 0.20 10.94
N PHE A 160 16.33 1.16 11.78
CA PHE A 160 16.03 0.91 13.20
C PHE A 160 14.84 -0.05 13.35
N LEU A 161 13.76 0.15 12.59
CA LEU A 161 12.59 -0.72 12.64
C LEU A 161 12.92 -2.12 12.12
N ARG A 162 13.72 -2.24 11.05
CA ARG A 162 14.18 -3.55 10.54
C ARG A 162 14.97 -4.32 11.61
N SER A 163 15.90 -3.66 12.31
CA SER A 163 16.66 -4.28 13.39
C SER A 163 15.75 -4.76 14.52
N LYS A 164 14.89 -3.89 15.02
CA LYS A 164 13.96 -4.19 16.12
C LYS A 164 13.01 -5.35 15.82
N LEU A 165 12.38 -5.32 14.64
CA LEU A 165 11.49 -6.39 14.20
C LEU A 165 12.27 -7.68 13.92
N GLY A 166 13.47 -7.57 13.33
CA GLY A 166 14.35 -8.71 13.07
C GLY A 166 14.74 -9.45 14.37
N GLU A 167 15.14 -8.71 15.40
CA GLU A 167 15.43 -9.26 16.72
C GLU A 167 14.19 -9.92 17.35
N ALA A 168 13.03 -9.23 17.29
CA ALA A 168 11.80 -9.72 17.88
C ALA A 168 11.29 -11.01 17.22
N PHE A 169 11.38 -11.13 15.89
CA PHE A 169 11.00 -12.35 15.17
C PHE A 169 12.01 -13.48 15.39
N SER A 170 13.32 -13.17 15.34
CA SER A 170 14.38 -14.17 15.55
C SER A 170 14.32 -14.78 16.96
N ALA A 171 14.05 -13.97 17.98
CA ALA A 171 13.87 -14.44 19.35
C ALA A 171 12.68 -15.40 19.51
N ARG A 172 11.76 -15.41 18.53
CA ARG A 172 10.56 -16.28 18.49
C ARG A 172 10.63 -17.38 17.44
N SER A 173 11.82 -17.65 16.92
CA SER A 173 12.08 -18.67 15.87
C SER A 173 11.30 -18.42 14.58
N ILE A 174 11.00 -17.17 14.26
CA ILE A 174 10.41 -16.76 12.99
C ILE A 174 11.50 -16.14 12.13
N ALA A 175 11.67 -16.65 10.89
CA ALA A 175 12.60 -16.06 9.93
C ALA A 175 12.17 -14.62 9.59
N PRO A 176 13.02 -13.62 9.81
CA PRO A 176 12.60 -12.22 9.65
C PRO A 176 12.26 -11.85 8.20
N HIS A 177 13.16 -12.19 7.24
CA HIS A 177 13.05 -11.82 5.82
C HIS A 177 12.54 -10.38 5.63
N ILE A 178 13.23 -9.41 6.28
CA ILE A 178 12.88 -8.00 6.24
C ILE A 178 13.87 -7.25 5.35
N PHE A 179 13.33 -6.59 4.34
CA PHE A 179 14.08 -5.84 3.33
C PHE A 179 13.89 -4.33 3.50
N GLU A 180 14.71 -3.54 2.82
CA GLU A 180 14.55 -2.09 2.83
C GLU A 180 13.41 -1.65 1.92
N ARG A 181 13.26 -2.31 0.77
CA ARG A 181 12.33 -1.93 -0.29
C ARG A 181 11.37 -3.06 -0.63
N ARG A 182 10.21 -2.64 -1.11
CA ARG A 182 9.17 -3.55 -1.60
C ARG A 182 9.68 -4.47 -2.72
N GLU A 183 10.47 -3.92 -3.65
CA GLU A 183 11.01 -4.63 -4.80
C GLU A 183 11.93 -5.77 -4.38
N GLU A 184 12.72 -5.57 -3.32
CA GLU A 184 13.61 -6.60 -2.76
C GLU A 184 12.80 -7.73 -2.12
N ALA A 185 11.76 -7.39 -1.36
CA ALA A 185 10.83 -8.36 -0.77
C ALA A 185 10.10 -9.17 -1.86
N GLN A 186 9.68 -8.52 -2.95
CA GLN A 186 9.07 -9.18 -4.10
C GLN A 186 10.03 -10.10 -4.83
N ALA A 187 11.27 -9.66 -5.08
CA ALA A 187 12.29 -10.45 -5.75
C ALA A 187 12.65 -11.72 -4.95
N PHE A 188 12.77 -11.59 -3.64
CA PHE A 188 13.01 -12.74 -2.75
C PHE A 188 11.87 -13.77 -2.82
N LEU A 189 10.62 -13.30 -2.81
CA LEU A 189 9.46 -14.17 -2.94
C LEU A 189 9.41 -14.89 -4.29
N ALA A 190 9.75 -14.20 -5.38
CA ALA A 190 9.77 -14.74 -6.73
C ALA A 190 10.91 -15.75 -6.96
N GLY A 191 12.10 -15.48 -6.41
CA GLY A 191 13.29 -16.33 -6.58
C GLY A 191 13.14 -17.74 -5.98
N ARG A 192 12.43 -17.86 -4.87
CA ARG A 192 12.15 -19.16 -4.22
C ARG A 192 11.01 -19.95 -4.84
N ASN A 193 10.05 -19.27 -5.49
CA ASN A 193 9.00 -19.95 -6.25
C ASN A 193 9.55 -20.64 -7.51
N GLY A 194 10.67 -20.15 -8.08
CA GLY A 194 11.38 -20.77 -9.21
C GLY A 194 12.11 -22.07 -8.85
N ASP A 195 12.53 -22.22 -7.59
CA ASP A 195 13.29 -23.39 -7.11
C ASP A 195 12.36 -24.55 -6.69
N ALA A 196 11.13 -24.23 -6.25
CA ALA A 196 10.13 -25.25 -5.91
C ALA A 196 9.56 -25.96 -7.17
N GLY A 197 9.50 -25.26 -8.31
CA GLY A 197 9.05 -25.82 -9.59
C GLY A 197 10.10 -26.67 -10.33
N ARG A 198 11.36 -26.73 -9.88
CA ARG A 198 12.43 -27.57 -10.45
C ARG A 198 12.65 -28.88 -9.72
N ARG A 199 11.92 -29.14 -8.66
CA ARG A 199 12.03 -30.38 -7.83
C ARG A 199 10.76 -31.25 -7.87
N ALA A 200 9.87 -31.02 -8.82
CA ALA A 200 8.68 -31.82 -9.07
C ALA A 200 8.83 -32.62 -10.38
#